data_d545c264d179e0a5f4aeacb5af48971c
#
_entry.id   d545c264d179e0a5f4aeacb5af48971c
#
_cell.length_a   1.000
_cell.length_b   1.000
_cell.length_c   1.000
_cell.angle_alpha   90.00
_cell.angle_beta   90.00
_cell.angle_gamma   90.00
#
_symmetry.space_group_name_H-M   'P 1'
#
loop_
_entity.id
_entity.type
_entity.pdbx_description
1 polymer ?
#
loop_
_entity_poly.entity_id
_entity_poly.type
_entity_poly.pdbx_seq_one_letter_code
_entity_poly.pdbx_strand_id
1 'polypeptide(L)'
;DIAEHVNLSRSYLYKMFIKNLNISPQKYLINLRMYKATLLLKNTKLPISEVANNVGYSDSLLFSKTFSRYFSMSPLNYRNNKVNDE
;
A
#
# COMPACT_ATOMS: atom_id res chain seq x y z
N ASP A 1 -19.07 -2.89 0.40
CA ASP A 1 -19.06 -3.06 -1.03
C ASP A 1 -17.70 -2.67 -1.61
N ILE A 2 -17.22 -3.46 -2.53
CA ILE A 2 -15.88 -3.28 -3.07
C ILE A 2 -15.73 -1.93 -3.77
N ALA A 3 -16.74 -1.54 -4.51
CA ALA A 3 -16.70 -0.27 -5.22
C ALA A 3 -16.63 0.90 -4.25
N GLU A 4 -17.40 0.81 -3.19
CA GLU A 4 -17.37 1.83 -2.17
C GLU A 4 -16.02 1.89 -1.49
N HIS A 5 -15.45 0.73 -1.23
CA HIS A 5 -14.13 0.64 -0.63
C HIS A 5 -13.10 1.35 -1.49
N VAL A 6 -13.14 1.07 -2.77
CA VAL A 6 -12.20 1.69 -3.70
C VAL A 6 -12.40 3.20 -3.71
N ASN A 7 -13.64 3.64 -3.73
CA ASN A 7 -13.92 5.06 -3.74
C ASN A 7 -13.47 5.75 -2.46
N LEU A 8 -13.73 5.11 -1.33
CA LEU A 8 -13.28 5.65 -0.05
C LEU A 8 -11.76 5.75 -0.01
N SER A 9 -11.10 4.73 -0.51
CA SER A 9 -9.65 4.72 -0.53
C SER A 9 -9.11 5.85 -1.36
N ARG A 10 -9.69 6.06 -2.52
CA ARG A 10 -9.28 7.15 -3.38
C ARG A 10 -9.55 8.49 -2.74
N SER A 11 -10.69 8.61 -2.10
CA SER A 11 -11.03 9.85 -1.41
C SER A 11 -10.04 10.15 -0.32
N TYR A 12 -9.64 9.13 0.42
CA TYR A 12 -8.67 9.31 1.47
C TYR A 12 -7.34 9.80 0.93
N LEU A 13 -6.86 9.15 -0.13
CA LEU A 13 -5.59 9.53 -0.74
C LEU A 13 -5.67 10.94 -1.33
N TYR A 14 -6.79 11.24 -1.97
CA TYR A 14 -6.97 12.56 -2.55
C TYR A 14 -6.95 13.64 -1.47
N LYS A 15 -7.66 13.38 -0.37
CA LYS A 15 -7.67 14.33 0.74
C LYS A 15 -6.30 14.50 1.34
N MET A 16 -5.56 13.42 1.46
CA MET A 16 -4.20 13.48 1.95
C MET A 16 -3.35 14.35 1.04
N PHE A 17 -3.50 14.15 -0.26
CA PHE A 17 -2.73 14.91 -1.23
C PHE A 17 -3.06 16.40 -1.14
N ILE A 18 -4.34 16.70 -1.10
CA ILE A 18 -4.80 18.09 -1.02
C ILE A 18 -4.33 18.75 0.25
N LYS A 19 -4.44 18.01 1.34
CA LYS A 19 -4.07 18.54 2.65
C LYS A 19 -2.59 18.83 2.73
N ASN A 20 -1.80 18.04 2.03
CA ASN A 20 -0.36 18.18 2.01
C ASN A 20 0.08 18.68 0.65
N LEU A 21 -0.20 19.92 0.39
CA LEU A 21 0.07 20.50 -0.93
C LEU A 21 1.52 20.44 -1.34
N ASN A 22 2.40 20.15 -0.38
CA ASN A 22 3.82 20.05 -0.68
C ASN A 22 4.26 18.65 -1.09
N ILE A 23 3.32 17.71 -1.08
CA ILE A 23 3.69 16.34 -1.45
C ILE A 23 3.97 16.29 -2.95
N SER A 24 5.09 15.69 -3.31
CA SER A 24 5.46 15.59 -4.70
C SER A 24 4.63 14.53 -5.41
N PRO A 25 4.54 14.60 -6.74
CA PRO A 25 3.87 13.54 -7.49
C PRO A 25 4.48 12.17 -7.23
N GLN A 26 5.80 12.13 -7.06
CA GLN A 26 6.49 10.89 -6.76
C GLN A 26 6.04 10.32 -5.43
N LYS A 27 5.95 11.17 -4.44
CA LYS A 27 5.52 10.75 -3.11
C LYS A 27 4.08 10.27 -3.15
N TYR A 28 3.25 10.98 -3.90
CA TYR A 28 1.85 10.57 -4.04
C TYR A 28 1.75 9.17 -4.67
N LEU A 29 2.56 8.93 -5.69
CA LEU A 29 2.56 7.63 -6.35
C LEU A 29 2.97 6.52 -5.39
N ILE A 30 4.00 6.77 -4.60
CA ILE A 30 4.45 5.79 -3.62
C ILE A 30 3.35 5.52 -2.60
N ASN A 31 2.69 6.56 -2.14
CA ASN A 31 1.58 6.39 -1.20
C ASN A 31 0.51 5.49 -1.79
N LEU A 32 0.17 5.71 -3.05
CA LEU A 32 -0.84 4.92 -3.71
C LEU A 32 -0.41 3.46 -3.85
N ARG A 33 0.84 3.25 -4.23
CA ARG A 33 1.36 1.89 -4.39
C ARG A 33 1.35 1.15 -3.06
N MET A 34 1.76 1.81 -2.00
CA MET A 34 1.81 1.20 -0.69
C MET A 34 0.40 0.87 -0.20
N TYR A 35 -0.53 1.75 -0.46
CA TYR A 35 -1.91 1.47 -0.09
C TYR A 35 -2.45 0.24 -0.82
N LYS A 36 -2.23 0.17 -2.12
CA LYS A 36 -2.67 -0.99 -2.90
C LYS A 36 -2.02 -2.27 -2.40
N ALA A 37 -0.76 -2.17 -1.99
CA ALA A 37 -0.06 -3.34 -1.46
C ALA A 37 -0.76 -3.87 -0.22
N THR A 38 -1.21 -2.99 0.67
CA THR A 38 -1.90 -3.45 1.86
C THR A 38 -3.17 -4.22 1.51
N LEU A 39 -3.89 -3.76 0.51
CA LEU A 39 -5.10 -4.46 0.08
C LEU A 39 -4.78 -5.86 -0.45
N LEU A 40 -3.75 -5.96 -1.27
CA LEU A 40 -3.36 -7.26 -1.81
C LEU A 40 -2.85 -8.19 -0.72
N LEU A 41 -2.08 -7.66 0.22
CA LEU A 41 -1.57 -8.48 1.30
C LEU A 41 -2.69 -9.05 2.16
N LYS A 42 -3.72 -8.25 2.40
CA LYS A 42 -4.82 -8.68 3.27
C LYS A 42 -5.85 -9.52 2.54
N ASN A 43 -6.09 -9.25 1.28
CA ASN A 43 -7.21 -9.85 0.57
C ASN A 43 -6.81 -10.97 -0.37
N THR A 44 -5.53 -11.26 -0.51
CA THR A 44 -5.08 -12.33 -1.38
C THR A 44 -3.99 -13.13 -0.69
N LYS A 45 -3.65 -14.26 -1.30
CA LYS A 45 -2.52 -15.07 -0.85
C LYS A 45 -1.36 -14.99 -1.81
N LEU A 46 -1.32 -13.95 -2.62
CA LEU A 46 -0.23 -13.77 -3.57
C LEU A 46 1.11 -13.74 -2.85
N PRO A 47 2.13 -14.35 -3.43
CA PRO A 47 3.49 -14.20 -2.88
C PRO A 47 3.87 -12.72 -2.84
N ILE A 48 4.77 -12.40 -1.94
CA ILE A 48 5.18 -11.02 -1.77
C ILE A 48 5.74 -10.46 -3.08
N SER A 49 6.49 -11.28 -3.83
CA SER A 49 7.03 -10.83 -5.11
C SER A 49 5.94 -10.47 -6.11
N GLU A 50 4.83 -11.20 -6.05
CA GLU A 50 3.71 -10.89 -6.95
C GLU A 50 2.99 -9.63 -6.51
N VAL A 51 2.86 -9.43 -5.21
CA VAL A 51 2.29 -8.18 -4.70
C VAL A 51 3.15 -7.02 -5.19
N ALA A 52 4.47 -7.14 -5.06
CA ALA A 52 5.39 -6.10 -5.51
C ALA A 52 5.16 -5.78 -6.99
N ASN A 53 5.10 -6.82 -7.82
CA ASN A 53 4.87 -6.64 -9.24
C ASN A 53 3.55 -5.92 -9.53
N ASN A 54 2.52 -6.33 -8.84
CA ASN A 54 1.18 -5.77 -9.08
C ASN A 54 1.09 -4.30 -8.74
N VAL A 55 1.90 -3.83 -7.81
CA VAL A 55 1.84 -2.43 -7.45
C VAL A 55 2.95 -1.61 -8.13
N GLY A 56 3.69 -2.24 -9.03
CA GLY A 56 4.62 -1.48 -9.87
C GLY A 56 6.09 -1.62 -9.53
N TYR A 57 6.47 -2.59 -8.72
CA TYR A 57 7.87 -2.83 -8.38
C TYR A 57 8.35 -4.10 -9.05
N SER A 58 9.37 -3.97 -9.90
CA SER A 58 9.98 -5.15 -10.50
C SER A 58 10.97 -5.80 -9.53
N ASP A 59 11.42 -5.04 -8.55
CA ASP A 59 12.39 -5.52 -7.56
C ASP A 59 11.67 -5.69 -6.23
N SER A 60 11.43 -6.93 -5.85
CA SER A 60 10.67 -7.18 -4.63
C SER A 60 11.43 -6.80 -3.37
N LEU A 61 12.77 -6.79 -3.43
CA LEU A 61 13.55 -6.33 -2.29
C LEU A 61 13.35 -4.84 -2.06
N LEU A 62 13.38 -4.07 -3.14
CA LEU A 62 13.10 -2.64 -3.03
C LEU A 62 11.69 -2.40 -2.51
N PHE A 63 10.74 -3.18 -3.01
CA PHE A 63 9.37 -3.08 -2.52
C PHE A 63 9.31 -3.32 -1.01
N SER A 64 9.95 -4.39 -0.56
CA SER A 64 9.89 -4.74 0.86
C SER A 64 10.53 -3.67 1.73
N LYS A 65 11.63 -3.11 1.27
CA LYS A 65 12.29 -2.03 2.01
C LYS A 65 11.41 -0.80 2.09
N THR A 66 10.78 -0.44 0.97
CA THR A 66 9.90 0.71 0.93
C THR A 66 8.69 0.50 1.84
N PHE A 67 8.11 -0.69 1.75
CA PHE A 67 6.96 -1.02 2.58
C PHE A 67 7.31 -0.94 4.06
N SER A 68 8.46 -1.51 4.42
CA SER A 68 8.87 -1.50 5.83
C SER A 68 9.10 -0.09 6.34
N ARG A 69 9.62 0.76 5.48
CA ARG A 69 9.83 2.15 5.86
C ARG A 69 8.51 2.87 6.06
N TYR A 70 7.52 2.54 5.26
CA TYR A 70 6.21 3.18 5.35
C TYR A 70 5.41 2.73 6.55
N PHE A 71 5.44 1.44 6.83
CA PHE A 71 4.53 0.85 7.81
C PHE A 71 5.23 0.30 9.03
N SER A 72 6.53 0.43 9.11
CA SER A 72 7.34 -0.04 10.24
C SER A 72 7.22 -1.54 10.45
N MET A 73 6.94 -2.28 9.41
CA MET A 73 6.92 -3.74 9.47
C MET A 73 7.01 -4.29 8.06
N SER A 74 7.49 -5.51 7.94
CA SER A 74 7.65 -6.14 6.64
C SER A 74 6.28 -6.47 6.03
N PRO A 75 6.22 -6.63 4.70
CA PRO A 75 4.98 -7.06 4.08
C PRO A 75 4.44 -8.37 4.64
N LEU A 76 5.32 -9.31 4.91
CA LEU A 76 4.89 -10.59 5.45
C LEU A 76 4.31 -10.44 6.85
N ASN A 77 4.97 -9.66 7.68
CA ASN A 77 4.45 -9.40 9.02
C ASN A 77 3.12 -8.68 8.96
N TYR A 78 2.99 -7.75 8.04
CA TYR A 78 1.73 -7.05 7.89
C TYR A 78 0.62 -8.02 7.53
N ARG A 79 0.88 -8.92 6.60
CA ARG A 79 -0.11 -9.91 6.19
C ARG A 79 -0.55 -10.79 7.35
N ASN A 80 0.42 -11.19 8.16
CA ASN A 80 0.16 -12.14 9.24
C ASN A 80 -0.30 -11.50 10.53
N ASN A 81 -0.25 -10.19 10.61
CA ASN A 81 -0.61 -9.48 11.82
C ASN A 81 -2.09 -9.17 11.84
N LYS A 82 -2.85 -9.98 12.57
CA LYS A 82 -4.30 -9.83 12.59
C LYS A 82 -4.79 -8.79 13.58
N VAL A 83 -3.91 -8.36 14.43
CA VAL A 83 -4.30 -7.39 15.46
C VAL A 83 -4.72 -6.07 14.84
N ASN A 84 -4.14 -5.76 13.71
CA ASN A 84 -4.38 -4.47 13.07
C ASN A 84 -5.59 -4.44 12.16
N ASP A 85 -6.39 -5.47 12.19
CA ASP A 85 -7.55 -5.53 11.32
C ASP A 85 -8.73 -4.72 11.83
N GLU A 86 -8.56 -4.09 12.91
CA GLU A 86 -9.61 -3.30 13.53
C GLU A 86 -10.05 -2.14 12.72
#